data_e0ed17613ca74f672c8ff0e269d33130
#
_entry.id   e0ed17613ca74f672c8ff0e269d33130
#
_cell.length_a   1.000
_cell.length_b   1.000
_cell.length_c   1.000
_cell.angle_alpha   90.00
_cell.angle_beta   90.00
_cell.angle_gamma   90.00
#
_symmetry.space_group_name_H-M   'P 1'
#
loop_
_entity.id
_entity.type
_entity.pdbx_description
1 polymer ?
#
loop_
_entity_poly.entity_id
_entity_poly.type
_entity_poly.pdbx_seq_one_letter_code
_entity_poly.pdbx_strand_id
1 'polypeptide(L)'
;PQAGDPLARRRHAFLDAQLTAARTRLRMLQGERLSFADEARGLYAAVPEIRPLSDYDPILARIEALVPGQGPLAVRVDAFQERFAIPTDRQDAVMRAAIAECRRRTVAHIPMPEGESFVLEFVTGRSWSGYNWYQGNYRSLIQVNTDLPVRLGRAVGLGCHEGYPGHHAYNALLEQKLAGGRGWVEFQVY
;
A
#
# COMPACT_ATOMS: atom_id res chain seq x y z
N PRO A 1 -21.81 24.08 6.41
CA PRO A 1 -20.38 23.91 6.33
C PRO A 1 -19.76 25.31 6.30
N GLN A 2 -18.89 25.64 7.25
CA GLN A 2 -18.20 26.93 7.27
C GLN A 2 -17.34 27.00 6.00
N ALA A 3 -17.66 27.90 5.10
CA ALA A 3 -16.98 28.08 3.80
C ALA A 3 -15.48 28.42 3.89
N GLY A 4 -14.93 28.50 5.09
CA GLY A 4 -13.54 28.84 5.38
C GLY A 4 -12.64 27.68 5.85
N ASP A 5 -13.19 26.53 6.25
CA ASP A 5 -12.36 25.40 6.75
C ASP A 5 -11.68 24.66 5.59
N PRO A 6 -10.33 24.68 5.49
CA PRO A 6 -9.60 23.96 4.45
C PRO A 6 -9.88 22.46 4.43
N LEU A 7 -10.12 21.87 5.60
CA LEU A 7 -10.39 20.44 5.71
C LEU A 7 -11.80 20.08 5.22
N ALA A 8 -12.80 20.96 5.47
CA ALA A 8 -14.14 20.80 4.92
C ALA A 8 -14.14 20.87 3.38
N ARG A 9 -13.33 21.76 2.79
CA ARG A 9 -13.16 21.79 1.32
C ARG A 9 -12.53 20.51 0.77
N ARG A 10 -11.51 19.97 1.46
CA ARG A 10 -10.90 18.68 1.07
C ARG A 10 -11.88 17.54 1.18
N ARG A 11 -12.71 17.50 2.23
CA ARG A 11 -13.80 16.52 2.37
C ARG A 11 -14.77 16.60 1.20
N HIS A 12 -15.20 17.79 0.82
CA HIS A 12 -16.11 17.98 -0.30
C HIS A 12 -15.49 17.44 -1.60
N ALA A 13 -14.26 17.82 -1.91
CA ALA A 13 -13.55 17.32 -3.09
C ALA A 13 -13.38 15.78 -3.07
N PHE A 14 -13.13 15.20 -1.90
CA PHE A 14 -13.06 13.75 -1.73
C PHE A 14 -14.41 13.09 -2.05
N LEU A 15 -15.52 13.59 -1.50
CA LEU A 15 -16.86 13.05 -1.76
C LEU A 15 -17.26 13.18 -3.23
N ASP A 16 -16.92 14.27 -3.90
CA ASP A 16 -17.15 14.44 -5.34
C ASP A 16 -16.34 13.41 -6.15
N ALA A 17 -15.09 13.16 -5.77
CA ALA A 17 -14.27 12.14 -6.40
C ALA A 17 -14.85 10.72 -6.19
N GLN A 18 -15.34 10.40 -4.99
CA GLN A 18 -15.99 9.11 -4.70
C GLN A 18 -17.28 8.92 -5.51
N LEU A 19 -18.11 9.97 -5.63
CA LEU A 19 -19.31 9.93 -6.48
C LEU A 19 -18.97 9.73 -7.95
N THR A 20 -17.91 10.37 -8.44
CA THR A 20 -17.42 10.19 -9.80
C THR A 20 -16.95 8.75 -10.02
N ALA A 21 -16.19 8.19 -9.07
CA ALA A 21 -15.73 6.80 -9.12
C ALA A 21 -16.90 5.81 -9.13
N ALA A 22 -17.89 6.01 -8.26
CA ALA A 22 -19.09 5.17 -8.21
C ALA A 22 -19.89 5.22 -9.52
N ARG A 23 -20.09 6.40 -10.10
CA ARG A 23 -20.76 6.56 -11.41
C ARG A 23 -19.97 5.89 -12.54
N THR A 24 -18.66 6.05 -12.56
CA THR A 24 -17.78 5.41 -13.54
C THR A 24 -17.88 3.89 -13.43
N ARG A 25 -17.83 3.35 -12.22
CA ARG A 25 -17.98 1.92 -11.98
C ARG A 25 -19.33 1.40 -12.45
N LEU A 26 -20.41 2.15 -12.19
CA LEU A 26 -21.77 1.80 -12.65
C LEU A 26 -21.85 1.72 -14.18
N ARG A 27 -21.29 2.70 -14.89
CA ARG A 27 -21.22 2.69 -16.38
C ARG A 27 -20.51 1.44 -16.90
N MET A 28 -19.37 1.08 -16.28
CA MET A 28 -18.64 -0.14 -16.64
C MET A 28 -19.48 -1.41 -16.38
N LEU A 29 -20.19 -1.48 -15.26
CA LEU A 29 -21.09 -2.60 -14.96
C LEU A 29 -22.27 -2.69 -15.94
N GLN A 30 -22.69 -1.58 -16.52
CA GLN A 30 -23.70 -1.51 -17.58
C GLN A 30 -23.14 -1.89 -18.97
N GLY A 31 -21.85 -2.26 -19.06
CA GLY A 31 -21.20 -2.72 -20.28
C GLY A 31 -20.48 -1.64 -21.07
N GLU A 32 -20.42 -0.40 -20.57
CA GLU A 32 -19.64 0.64 -21.25
C GLU A 32 -18.13 0.30 -21.20
N ARG A 33 -17.50 0.38 -22.37
CA ARG A 33 -16.06 0.17 -22.49
C ARG A 33 -15.34 1.52 -22.50
N LEU A 34 -14.57 1.78 -21.45
CA LEU A 34 -13.77 2.99 -21.33
C LEU A 34 -12.35 2.73 -21.86
N SER A 35 -11.68 3.79 -22.33
CA SER A 35 -10.23 3.75 -22.50
C SER A 35 -9.55 3.61 -21.15
N PHE A 36 -8.31 3.07 -21.10
CA PHE A 36 -7.53 2.97 -19.87
C PHE A 36 -7.38 4.34 -19.16
N ALA A 37 -7.15 5.41 -19.94
CA ALA A 37 -7.04 6.76 -19.40
C ALA A 37 -8.36 7.28 -18.81
N ASP A 38 -9.50 6.97 -19.45
CA ASP A 38 -10.81 7.40 -18.96
C ASP A 38 -11.25 6.60 -17.74
N GLU A 39 -10.95 5.30 -17.71
CA GLU A 39 -11.14 4.45 -16.55
C GLU A 39 -10.32 4.94 -15.36
N ALA A 40 -9.02 5.18 -15.54
CA ALA A 40 -8.14 5.68 -14.50
C ALA A 40 -8.56 7.06 -13.99
N ARG A 41 -8.94 7.95 -14.89
CA ARG A 41 -9.46 9.28 -14.53
C ARG A 41 -10.75 9.17 -13.74
N GLY A 42 -11.67 8.32 -14.20
CA GLY A 42 -12.98 8.17 -13.58
C GLY A 42 -12.93 7.47 -12.22
N LEU A 43 -12.14 6.41 -12.08
CA LEU A 43 -12.08 5.61 -10.85
C LEU A 43 -11.12 6.20 -9.79
N TYR A 44 -10.01 6.82 -10.22
CA TYR A 44 -8.91 7.20 -9.33
C TYR A 44 -8.55 8.68 -9.39
N ALA A 45 -9.27 9.48 -10.19
CA ALA A 45 -8.96 10.89 -10.45
C ALA A 45 -7.51 11.11 -10.92
N ALA A 46 -6.92 10.11 -11.58
CA ALA A 46 -5.54 10.11 -12.06
C ALA A 46 -5.49 9.72 -13.54
N VAL A 47 -4.56 10.30 -14.28
CA VAL A 47 -4.25 9.88 -15.64
C VAL A 47 -2.81 9.38 -15.63
N PRO A 48 -2.60 8.06 -15.85
CA PRO A 48 -1.25 7.53 -15.91
C PRO A 48 -0.49 8.12 -17.09
N GLU A 49 0.71 8.60 -16.83
CA GLU A 49 1.63 9.02 -17.86
C GLU A 49 2.39 7.79 -18.39
N ILE A 50 2.19 7.47 -19.66
CA ILE A 50 2.95 6.40 -20.31
C ILE A 50 4.28 6.99 -20.78
N ARG A 51 5.37 6.55 -20.16
CA ARG A 51 6.73 6.97 -20.51
C ARG A 51 7.34 6.04 -21.55
N PRO A 52 8.20 6.55 -22.44
CA PRO A 52 9.01 5.72 -23.30
C PRO A 52 9.87 4.75 -22.48
N LEU A 53 10.04 3.52 -22.97
CA LEU A 53 10.86 2.51 -22.26
C LEU A 53 12.31 2.96 -22.09
N SER A 54 12.81 3.79 -23.02
CA SER A 54 14.16 4.38 -22.94
C SER A 54 14.41 5.25 -21.71
N ASP A 55 13.38 5.78 -21.07
CA ASP A 55 13.52 6.54 -19.83
C ASP A 55 14.08 5.69 -18.68
N TYR A 56 13.98 4.37 -18.80
CA TYR A 56 14.48 3.41 -17.81
C TYR A 56 15.92 2.96 -18.08
N ASP A 57 16.51 3.25 -19.27
CA ASP A 57 17.85 2.82 -19.63
C ASP A 57 18.93 3.23 -18.60
N PRO A 58 18.94 4.46 -18.07
CA PRO A 58 19.93 4.84 -17.06
C PRO A 58 19.78 4.04 -15.75
N ILE A 59 18.55 3.64 -15.39
CA ILE A 59 18.28 2.83 -14.21
C ILE A 59 18.78 1.39 -14.47
N LEU A 60 18.47 0.84 -15.63
CA LEU A 60 18.90 -0.50 -16.02
C LEU A 60 20.42 -0.59 -16.08
N ALA A 61 21.12 0.41 -16.62
CA ALA A 61 22.58 0.47 -16.63
C ALA A 61 23.17 0.48 -15.22
N ARG A 62 22.56 1.19 -14.27
CA ARG A 62 22.99 1.16 -12.87
C ARG A 62 22.78 -0.20 -12.22
N ILE A 63 21.64 -0.86 -12.50
CA ILE A 63 21.38 -2.22 -12.00
C ILE A 63 22.38 -3.20 -12.60
N GLU A 64 22.69 -3.09 -13.89
CA GLU A 64 23.67 -3.94 -14.57
C GLU A 64 25.06 -3.82 -13.97
N ALA A 65 25.50 -2.61 -13.60
CA ALA A 65 26.77 -2.37 -12.92
C ALA A 65 26.81 -2.98 -11.50
N LEU A 66 25.64 -3.04 -10.81
CA LEU A 66 25.54 -3.63 -9.47
C LEU A 66 25.45 -5.17 -9.49
N VAL A 67 24.97 -5.74 -10.61
CA VAL A 67 24.82 -7.20 -10.77
C VAL A 67 25.58 -7.63 -12.05
N PRO A 68 26.92 -7.55 -12.07
CA PRO A 68 27.71 -7.90 -13.23
C PRO A 68 27.61 -9.41 -13.51
N GLY A 69 27.82 -9.80 -14.77
CA GLY A 69 27.81 -11.21 -15.18
C GLY A 69 27.39 -11.42 -16.62
N GLN A 70 27.30 -12.70 -17.01
CA GLN A 70 26.85 -13.13 -18.34
C GLN A 70 25.34 -13.40 -18.35
N GLY A 71 24.71 -13.22 -19.52
CA GLY A 71 23.29 -13.51 -19.71
C GLY A 71 22.31 -12.35 -19.41
N PRO A 72 21.01 -12.57 -19.55
CA PRO A 72 20.01 -11.54 -19.39
C PRO A 72 20.00 -10.90 -18.01
N LEU A 73 19.90 -9.56 -17.95
CA LEU A 73 19.92 -8.80 -16.71
C LEU A 73 18.86 -9.28 -15.70
N ALA A 74 17.64 -9.56 -16.16
CA ALA A 74 16.56 -10.03 -15.29
C ALA A 74 16.94 -11.32 -14.54
N VAL A 75 17.54 -12.29 -15.26
CA VAL A 75 17.96 -13.58 -14.65
C VAL A 75 19.06 -13.34 -13.59
N ARG A 76 20.00 -12.45 -13.88
CA ARG A 76 21.07 -12.10 -12.92
C ARG A 76 20.53 -11.42 -11.67
N VAL A 77 19.55 -10.50 -11.86
CA VAL A 77 18.90 -9.81 -10.75
C VAL A 77 18.10 -10.79 -9.89
N ASP A 78 17.34 -11.71 -10.51
CA ASP A 78 16.61 -12.73 -9.78
C ASP A 78 17.53 -13.64 -8.97
N ALA A 79 18.61 -14.12 -9.56
CA ALA A 79 19.60 -14.94 -8.87
C ALA A 79 20.29 -14.18 -7.73
N PHE A 80 20.54 -12.87 -7.90
CA PHE A 80 21.06 -12.03 -6.83
C PHE A 80 20.06 -11.88 -5.69
N GLN A 81 18.82 -11.60 -5.99
CA GLN A 81 17.77 -11.38 -4.99
C GLN A 81 17.42 -12.65 -4.23
N GLU A 82 17.52 -13.83 -4.86
CA GLU A 82 17.24 -15.12 -4.23
C GLU A 82 18.17 -15.41 -3.06
N ARG A 83 19.38 -14.88 -3.07
CA ARG A 83 20.35 -14.97 -1.95
C ARG A 83 19.84 -14.28 -0.68
N PHE A 84 18.83 -13.43 -0.78
CA PHE A 84 18.23 -12.68 0.32
C PHE A 84 16.81 -13.21 0.65
N ALA A 85 16.45 -14.39 0.18
CA ALA A 85 15.23 -15.07 0.60
C ALA A 85 15.32 -15.41 2.10
N ILE A 86 14.27 -15.06 2.84
CA ILE A 86 14.21 -15.31 4.28
C ILE A 86 13.76 -16.75 4.48
N PRO A 87 14.52 -17.59 5.21
CA PRO A 87 14.09 -18.91 5.58
C PRO A 87 12.72 -18.88 6.28
N THR A 88 11.86 -19.84 5.98
CA THR A 88 10.46 -19.87 6.45
C THR A 88 10.37 -19.77 7.99
N ASP A 89 11.26 -20.47 8.70
CA ASP A 89 11.36 -20.44 10.16
C ASP A 89 11.77 -19.07 10.73
N ARG A 90 12.27 -18.16 9.89
CA ARG A 90 12.69 -16.81 10.27
C ARG A 90 11.77 -15.70 9.81
N GLN A 91 10.80 -16.00 8.96
CA GLN A 91 9.95 -14.97 8.35
C GLN A 91 9.16 -14.17 9.40
N ASP A 92 8.58 -14.81 10.40
CA ASP A 92 7.83 -14.10 11.46
C ASP A 92 8.72 -13.12 12.22
N ALA A 93 9.89 -13.57 12.67
CA ALA A 93 10.80 -12.72 13.41
C ALA A 93 11.30 -11.52 12.58
N VAL A 94 11.64 -11.74 11.30
CA VAL A 94 12.11 -10.67 10.41
C VAL A 94 10.98 -9.68 10.09
N MET A 95 9.77 -10.16 9.79
CA MET A 95 8.63 -9.29 9.52
C MET A 95 8.27 -8.43 10.74
N ARG A 96 8.23 -9.02 11.93
CA ARG A 96 7.97 -8.28 13.18
C ARG A 96 9.05 -7.24 13.46
N ALA A 97 10.31 -7.57 13.25
CA ALA A 97 11.42 -6.62 13.40
C ALA A 97 11.31 -5.45 12.42
N ALA A 98 10.97 -5.74 11.15
CA ALA A 98 10.74 -4.71 10.14
C ALA A 98 9.57 -3.79 10.52
N ILE A 99 8.42 -4.36 10.90
CA ILE A 99 7.25 -3.57 11.32
C ILE A 99 7.57 -2.73 12.57
N ALA A 100 8.27 -3.31 13.55
CA ALA A 100 8.65 -2.59 14.77
C ALA A 100 9.56 -1.40 14.49
N GLU A 101 10.55 -1.55 13.58
CA GLU A 101 11.41 -0.45 13.17
C GLU A 101 10.63 0.63 12.39
N CYS A 102 9.73 0.23 11.50
CA CYS A 102 8.86 1.17 10.79
C CYS A 102 7.97 1.94 11.79
N ARG A 103 7.40 1.24 12.79
CA ARG A 103 6.62 1.88 13.86
C ARG A 103 7.46 2.88 14.65
N ARG A 104 8.65 2.48 15.07
CA ARG A 104 9.56 3.35 15.83
C ARG A 104 9.84 4.67 15.10
N ARG A 105 10.08 4.59 13.79
CA ARG A 105 10.29 5.79 12.94
C ARG A 105 9.01 6.59 12.79
N THR A 106 7.89 5.94 12.58
CA THR A 106 6.59 6.60 12.39
C THR A 106 6.18 7.40 13.62
N VAL A 107 6.24 6.80 14.81
CA VAL A 107 5.78 7.47 16.04
C VAL A 107 6.64 8.67 16.46
N ALA A 108 7.86 8.78 15.93
CA ALA A 108 8.68 9.96 16.12
C ALA A 108 8.12 11.21 15.43
N HIS A 109 7.22 11.03 14.44
CA HIS A 109 6.65 12.12 13.64
C HIS A 109 5.12 12.16 13.69
N ILE A 110 4.47 11.02 13.89
CA ILE A 110 3.02 10.85 13.82
C ILE A 110 2.57 10.14 15.10
N PRO A 111 1.87 10.85 16.01
CA PRO A 111 1.32 10.21 17.21
C PRO A 111 0.22 9.22 16.81
N MET A 112 0.36 7.98 17.25
CA MET A 112 -0.61 6.92 17.01
C MET A 112 -1.69 6.89 18.10
N PRO A 113 -2.91 6.42 17.79
CA PRO A 113 -3.94 6.19 18.79
C PRO A 113 -3.47 5.24 19.90
N GLU A 114 -3.91 5.49 21.12
CA GLU A 114 -3.64 4.59 22.23
C GLU A 114 -4.34 3.24 22.04
N GLY A 115 -3.67 2.16 22.36
CA GLY A 115 -4.20 0.80 22.24
C GLY A 115 -4.22 0.23 20.80
N GLU A 116 -3.64 0.95 19.83
CA GLU A 116 -3.51 0.40 18.47
C GLU A 116 -2.70 -0.90 18.45
N SER A 117 -3.12 -1.83 17.62
CA SER A 117 -2.49 -3.15 17.55
C SER A 117 -2.75 -3.86 16.21
N PHE A 118 -1.94 -4.86 15.92
CA PHE A 118 -2.17 -5.73 14.78
C PHE A 118 -1.85 -7.19 15.11
N VAL A 119 -2.46 -8.08 14.35
CA VAL A 119 -2.10 -9.50 14.27
C VAL A 119 -1.39 -9.72 12.95
N LEU A 120 -0.29 -10.49 12.95
CA LEU A 120 0.44 -10.90 11.75
C LEU A 120 0.18 -12.37 11.48
N GLU A 121 -0.26 -12.69 10.26
CA GLU A 121 -0.49 -14.05 9.79
C GLU A 121 0.25 -14.31 8.48
N PHE A 122 0.70 -15.56 8.29
CA PHE A 122 1.25 -16.03 7.04
C PHE A 122 0.23 -16.93 6.35
N VAL A 123 -0.03 -16.66 5.07
CA VAL A 123 -1.06 -17.34 4.28
C VAL A 123 -0.50 -17.81 2.94
N THR A 124 -1.22 -18.70 2.28
CA THR A 124 -0.95 -19.19 0.92
C THR A 124 -2.21 -19.12 0.07
N GLY A 125 -2.10 -19.36 -1.24
CA GLY A 125 -3.23 -19.40 -2.16
C GLY A 125 -3.85 -18.00 -2.39
N ARG A 126 -3.05 -16.94 -2.37
CA ARG A 126 -3.53 -15.57 -2.57
C ARG A 126 -2.91 -14.95 -3.81
N SER A 127 -3.66 -14.03 -4.47
CA SER A 127 -3.18 -13.28 -5.62
C SER A 127 -2.34 -12.04 -5.27
N TRP A 128 -2.24 -11.71 -4.01
CA TRP A 128 -1.48 -10.57 -3.47
C TRP A 128 -0.33 -11.04 -2.58
N SER A 129 0.66 -10.19 -2.36
CA SER A 129 1.85 -10.50 -1.52
C SER A 129 1.68 -10.13 -0.06
N GLY A 130 0.81 -9.19 0.25
CA GLY A 130 0.42 -8.79 1.60
C GLY A 130 -0.91 -8.06 1.56
N TYR A 131 -1.60 -8.04 2.67
CA TYR A 131 -2.86 -7.36 2.82
C TYR A 131 -3.10 -6.93 4.27
N ASN A 132 -3.67 -5.75 4.45
CA ASN A 132 -4.12 -5.25 5.74
C ASN A 132 -5.66 -5.26 5.78
N TRP A 133 -6.20 -6.07 6.68
CA TRP A 133 -7.62 -6.06 7.03
C TRP A 133 -7.78 -5.17 8.26
N TYR A 134 -8.15 -3.91 8.05
CA TYR A 134 -8.47 -3.05 9.17
C TYR A 134 -9.83 -3.45 9.77
N GLN A 135 -9.87 -3.65 11.08
CA GLN A 135 -11.02 -4.22 11.78
C GLN A 135 -11.75 -3.21 12.67
N GLY A 136 -11.38 -1.93 12.59
CA GLY A 136 -11.86 -0.93 13.52
C GLY A 136 -11.21 -1.02 14.90
N ASN A 137 -11.53 -0.08 15.76
CA ASN A 137 -10.96 0.03 17.10
C ASN A 137 -9.42 0.02 17.10
N TYR A 138 -8.81 0.65 16.10
CA TYR A 138 -7.36 0.74 15.89
C TYR A 138 -6.66 -0.62 15.75
N ARG A 139 -7.36 -1.63 15.21
CA ARG A 139 -6.84 -2.98 15.03
C ARG A 139 -6.76 -3.38 13.58
N SER A 140 -5.71 -4.10 13.21
CA SER A 140 -5.56 -4.70 11.89
C SER A 140 -5.18 -6.17 11.97
N LEU A 141 -5.62 -6.93 10.96
CA LEU A 141 -5.04 -8.22 10.62
C LEU A 141 -4.15 -7.99 9.40
N ILE A 142 -2.84 -8.20 9.56
CA ILE A 142 -1.87 -8.11 8.48
C ILE A 142 -1.55 -9.52 8.02
N GLN A 143 -1.82 -9.82 6.75
CA GLN A 143 -1.53 -11.11 6.16
C GLN A 143 -0.38 -10.99 5.15
N VAL A 144 0.56 -11.93 5.20
CA VAL A 144 1.70 -12.04 4.28
C VAL A 144 1.56 -13.34 3.51
N ASN A 145 1.49 -13.25 2.19
CA ASN A 145 1.43 -14.43 1.32
C ASN A 145 2.85 -14.99 1.12
N THR A 146 2.98 -16.30 1.36
CA THR A 146 4.25 -17.04 1.28
C THR A 146 4.33 -17.98 0.08
N ASP A 147 3.43 -17.87 -0.89
CA ASP A 147 3.50 -18.65 -2.14
C ASP A 147 4.81 -18.37 -2.92
N LEU A 148 5.34 -17.18 -2.76
CA LEU A 148 6.63 -16.79 -3.31
C LEU A 148 7.62 -16.48 -2.20
N PRO A 149 8.94 -16.67 -2.43
CA PRO A 149 9.96 -16.34 -1.44
C PRO A 149 9.86 -14.90 -0.93
N VAL A 150 9.76 -14.74 0.38
CA VAL A 150 9.82 -13.42 1.01
C VAL A 150 11.28 -13.00 1.10
N ARG A 151 11.67 -11.98 0.35
CA ARG A 151 13.05 -11.46 0.34
C ARG A 151 13.20 -10.35 1.39
N LEU A 152 14.40 -10.18 1.93
CA LEU A 152 14.68 -9.22 3.02
C LEU A 152 14.23 -7.78 2.70
N GLY A 153 14.57 -7.28 1.51
CA GLY A 153 14.13 -5.95 1.07
C GLY A 153 12.59 -5.84 0.95
N ARG A 154 11.93 -6.94 0.55
CA ARG A 154 10.46 -7.01 0.48
C ARG A 154 9.83 -7.04 1.87
N ALA A 155 10.43 -7.70 2.84
CA ALA A 155 9.93 -7.73 4.22
C ALA A 155 9.87 -6.32 4.82
N VAL A 156 10.89 -5.49 4.62
CA VAL A 156 10.88 -4.10 5.06
C VAL A 156 9.80 -3.31 4.31
N GLY A 157 9.78 -3.38 2.97
CA GLY A 157 8.79 -2.67 2.15
C GLY A 157 7.35 -3.05 2.51
N LEU A 158 7.05 -4.34 2.63
CA LEU A 158 5.73 -4.85 2.94
C LEU A 158 5.33 -4.52 4.39
N GLY A 159 6.24 -4.72 5.34
CA GLY A 159 5.98 -4.42 6.75
C GLY A 159 5.66 -2.94 7.00
N CYS A 160 6.36 -2.03 6.33
CA CYS A 160 6.04 -0.60 6.41
C CYS A 160 4.72 -0.29 5.68
N HIS A 161 4.46 -0.91 4.53
CA HIS A 161 3.27 -0.68 3.72
C HIS A 161 1.99 -1.14 4.41
N GLU A 162 2.00 -2.33 4.98
CA GLU A 162 0.82 -2.86 5.68
C GLU A 162 0.71 -2.31 7.12
N GLY A 163 1.86 -2.00 7.75
CA GLY A 163 1.94 -1.51 9.13
C GLY A 163 2.07 0.00 9.24
N TYR A 164 3.31 0.50 9.38
CA TYR A 164 3.62 1.89 9.74
C TYR A 164 4.67 2.50 8.80
N PRO A 165 4.39 3.67 8.19
CA PRO A 165 3.19 4.52 8.28
C PRO A 165 2.06 4.09 7.33
N GLY A 166 2.02 2.84 6.89
CA GLY A 166 1.13 2.32 5.87
C GLY A 166 -0.32 2.16 6.29
N HIS A 167 -0.97 1.11 5.78
CA HIS A 167 -2.43 0.91 5.91
C HIS A 167 -2.92 0.91 7.35
N HIS A 168 -2.22 0.24 8.29
CA HIS A 168 -2.62 0.22 9.69
C HIS A 168 -2.65 1.63 10.30
N ALA A 169 -1.53 2.34 10.20
CA ALA A 169 -1.42 3.70 10.75
C ALA A 169 -2.41 4.66 10.10
N TYR A 170 -2.55 4.58 8.77
CA TYR A 170 -3.48 5.41 8.01
C TYR A 170 -4.93 5.20 8.47
N ASN A 171 -5.41 3.96 8.54
CA ASN A 171 -6.78 3.65 8.93
C ASN A 171 -7.05 3.98 10.39
N ALA A 172 -6.12 3.69 11.30
CA ALA A 172 -6.25 4.06 12.71
C ALA A 172 -6.39 5.57 12.91
N LEU A 173 -5.65 6.37 12.15
CA LEU A 173 -5.75 7.83 12.19
C LEU A 173 -7.01 8.35 11.52
N LEU A 174 -7.47 7.74 10.42
CA LEU A 174 -8.77 8.06 9.82
C LEU A 174 -9.90 7.84 10.82
N GLU A 175 -9.92 6.69 11.47
CA GLU A 175 -10.92 6.38 12.49
C GLU A 175 -10.86 7.40 13.63
N GLN A 176 -9.68 7.63 14.22
CA GLN A 176 -9.54 8.55 15.34
C GLN A 176 -9.91 9.99 14.99
N LYS A 177 -9.37 10.52 13.89
CA LYS A 177 -9.44 11.97 13.59
C LYS A 177 -10.67 12.36 12.80
N LEU A 178 -11.13 11.51 11.89
CA LEU A 178 -12.22 11.85 10.97
C LEU A 178 -13.52 11.16 11.37
N ALA A 179 -13.53 9.84 11.52
CA ALA A 179 -14.75 9.13 11.91
C ALA A 179 -15.15 9.46 13.36
N GLY A 180 -14.29 9.23 14.33
CA GLY A 180 -14.55 9.50 15.75
C GLY A 180 -14.53 10.99 16.06
N GLY A 181 -13.46 11.68 15.68
CA GLY A 181 -13.24 13.07 16.07
C GLY A 181 -14.14 14.09 15.36
N ARG A 182 -14.65 13.79 14.14
CA ARG A 182 -15.49 14.70 13.34
C ARG A 182 -16.86 14.12 12.97
N GLY A 183 -17.13 12.84 13.25
CA GLY A 183 -18.36 12.17 12.86
C GLY A 183 -18.51 12.01 11.34
N TRP A 184 -17.40 11.92 10.59
CA TRP A 184 -17.43 11.76 9.14
C TRP A 184 -17.55 10.29 8.79
N VAL A 185 -18.79 9.87 8.56
CA VAL A 185 -19.17 8.45 8.38
C VAL A 185 -18.53 7.77 7.18
N GLU A 186 -18.17 8.53 6.15
CA GLU A 186 -17.49 8.02 4.95
C GLU A 186 -16.10 7.43 5.24
N PHE A 187 -15.52 7.71 6.39
CA PHE A 187 -14.24 7.16 6.85
C PHE A 187 -14.41 6.03 7.87
N GLN A 188 -15.60 5.46 7.99
CA GLN A 188 -15.88 4.24 8.79
C GLN A 188 -15.87 2.96 7.95
N VAL A 189 -15.72 3.09 6.63
CA VAL A 189 -15.68 1.94 5.70
C VAL A 189 -14.20 1.54 5.54
N TYR A 190 -13.89 0.32 5.94
CA TYR A 190 -12.54 -0.25 5.94
C TYR A 190 -12.43 -1.46 5.02
#